data_e561709cc28e461b8149e7ee4dc4e130
#
_entry.id   e561709cc28e461b8149e7ee4dc4e130
#
_cell.length_a   1.000
_cell.length_b   1.000
_cell.length_c   1.000
_cell.angle_alpha   90.00
_cell.angle_beta   90.00
_cell.angle_gamma   90.00
#
_symmetry.space_group_name_H-M   'P 1'
#
loop_
_entity.id
_entity.type
_entity.pdbx_description
1 polymer ?
#
loop_
_entity_poly.entity_id
_entity_poly.type
_entity_poly.pdbx_seq_one_letter_code
_entity_poly.pdbx_strand_id
1 'polypeptide(L)'
;YLDEKLSAQTLETTNYETNKKETTKADIYSIKDLSSSFYLAVKFDDGTLAWYGVFNDTPSDFDAIVKNMNLCKTAKIRTVYNDIGLGKLRTYSDVDISGLLDLLKDENGVFTAEPVDDGSETSKEETPIDFSTTEDDDWYVSNGITAYFNIDMLGMEGQIYFTHDGMMYFDANLGCTEKYNIGSEKVTEIEKWLNENCEYTDVKKNAE
;
A
#
# COMPACT_ATOMS: atom_id res chain seq x y z
N TYR A 1 2.57 -19.29 -6.05
CA TYR A 1 2.56 -18.39 -4.85
C TYR A 1 1.94 -19.08 -3.62
N LEU A 2 1.18 -20.19 -3.78
CA LEU A 2 0.70 -20.96 -2.64
C LEU A 2 1.89 -21.64 -1.96
N ASP A 3 1.88 -21.62 -0.62
CA ASP A 3 2.92 -22.23 0.20
C ASP A 3 2.35 -23.44 0.95
N GLU A 4 2.01 -23.33 2.22
CA GLU A 4 1.54 -24.42 3.02
C GLU A 4 0.00 -24.48 3.05
N LYS A 5 -0.57 -25.70 2.92
CA LYS A 5 -1.99 -25.90 3.17
C LYS A 5 -2.27 -25.89 4.67
N LEU A 6 -3.01 -24.89 5.12
CA LEU A 6 -3.32 -24.67 6.53
C LEU A 6 -4.54 -25.47 6.97
N SER A 7 -5.60 -25.50 6.14
CA SER A 7 -6.84 -26.21 6.47
C SER A 7 -7.68 -26.50 5.23
N ALA A 8 -8.72 -27.30 5.42
CA ALA A 8 -9.83 -27.47 4.49
C ALA A 8 -11.13 -27.05 5.18
N GLN A 9 -11.94 -26.26 4.52
CA GLN A 9 -13.16 -25.68 5.06
C GLN A 9 -14.35 -25.93 4.12
N THR A 10 -15.54 -25.92 4.69
CA THR A 10 -16.78 -25.73 3.92
C THR A 10 -17.24 -24.32 4.15
N LEU A 11 -17.25 -23.51 3.10
CA LEU A 11 -17.62 -22.10 3.15
C LEU A 11 -19.07 -21.95 2.72
N GLU A 12 -19.82 -21.10 3.42
CA GLU A 12 -21.15 -20.67 3.03
C GLU A 12 -21.01 -19.34 2.29
N THR A 13 -21.46 -19.29 1.06
CA THR A 13 -21.48 -18.08 0.25
C THR A 13 -22.91 -17.72 -0.09
N THR A 14 -23.18 -16.43 -0.27
CA THR A 14 -24.48 -15.98 -0.74
C THR A 14 -24.34 -15.58 -2.21
N ASN A 15 -25.07 -16.23 -3.08
CA ASN A 15 -25.19 -15.81 -4.47
C ASN A 15 -26.03 -14.52 -4.51
N TYR A 16 -25.40 -13.40 -4.83
CA TYR A 16 -26.04 -12.07 -4.79
C TYR A 16 -27.15 -11.89 -5.83
N GLU A 17 -27.11 -12.62 -6.95
CA GLU A 17 -28.14 -12.56 -7.98
C GLU A 17 -29.43 -13.29 -7.54
N THR A 18 -29.26 -14.42 -6.86
CA THR A 18 -30.39 -15.29 -6.49
C THR A 18 -30.77 -15.18 -5.01
N ASN A 19 -29.93 -14.50 -4.20
CA ASN A 19 -30.01 -14.42 -2.74
C ASN A 19 -30.08 -15.79 -2.05
N LYS A 20 -29.51 -16.83 -2.69
CA LYS A 20 -29.45 -18.19 -2.16
C LYS A 20 -28.11 -18.44 -1.49
N LYS A 21 -28.16 -19.16 -0.37
CA LYS A 21 -26.98 -19.67 0.30
C LYS A 21 -26.51 -20.93 -0.43
N GLU A 22 -25.23 -20.94 -0.77
CA GLU A 22 -24.56 -22.05 -1.40
C GLU A 22 -23.37 -22.46 -0.53
N THR A 23 -23.05 -23.74 -0.50
CA THR A 23 -21.88 -24.24 0.20
C THR A 23 -20.86 -24.74 -0.79
N THR A 24 -19.60 -24.33 -0.62
CA THR A 24 -18.48 -24.81 -1.43
C THR A 24 -17.35 -25.29 -0.53
N LYS A 25 -16.61 -26.28 -0.99
CA LYS A 25 -15.39 -26.71 -0.30
C LYS A 25 -14.23 -25.84 -0.75
N ALA A 26 -13.37 -25.52 0.18
CA ALA A 26 -12.18 -24.75 -0.09
C ALA A 26 -11.00 -25.21 0.76
N ASP A 27 -9.84 -25.17 0.18
CA ASP A 27 -8.56 -25.36 0.85
C ASP A 27 -7.94 -23.99 1.12
N ILE A 28 -7.47 -23.78 2.35
CA ILE A 28 -6.84 -22.53 2.79
C ILE A 28 -5.33 -22.74 2.83
N TYR A 29 -4.60 -21.83 2.22
CA TYR A 29 -3.15 -21.85 2.13
C TYR A 29 -2.55 -20.56 2.67
N SER A 30 -1.33 -20.67 3.22
CA SER A 30 -0.43 -19.51 3.34
C SER A 30 0.03 -19.05 1.96
N ILE A 31 0.40 -17.78 1.88
CA ILE A 31 0.97 -17.20 0.66
C ILE A 31 2.46 -17.03 0.91
N LYS A 32 3.27 -17.52 -0.02
CA LYS A 32 4.73 -17.41 0.07
C LYS A 32 5.15 -15.96 0.31
N ASP A 33 6.03 -15.76 1.26
CA ASP A 33 6.61 -14.47 1.62
C ASP A 33 5.65 -13.46 2.27
N LEU A 34 4.39 -13.86 2.57
CA LEU A 34 3.43 -13.05 3.30
C LEU A 34 3.07 -13.69 4.64
N SER A 35 2.72 -12.87 5.63
CA SER A 35 2.22 -13.36 6.91
C SER A 35 0.81 -13.92 6.74
N SER A 36 0.60 -15.15 7.22
CA SER A 36 -0.73 -15.79 7.24
C SER A 36 -1.72 -15.13 8.19
N SER A 37 -1.25 -14.26 9.09
CA SER A 37 -2.11 -13.40 9.91
C SER A 37 -2.63 -12.17 9.14
N PHE A 38 -2.11 -11.93 7.93
CA PHE A 38 -2.44 -10.77 7.11
C PHE A 38 -3.17 -11.15 5.83
N TYR A 39 -2.66 -12.15 5.10
CA TYR A 39 -3.25 -12.65 3.86
C TYR A 39 -3.25 -14.17 3.80
N LEU A 40 -4.34 -14.71 3.28
CA LEU A 40 -4.52 -16.13 2.97
C LEU A 40 -4.96 -16.31 1.53
N ALA A 41 -4.61 -17.45 0.94
CA ALA A 41 -5.14 -17.90 -0.31
C ALA A 41 -6.22 -18.97 -0.06
N VAL A 42 -7.32 -18.85 -0.76
CA VAL A 42 -8.42 -19.84 -0.75
C VAL A 42 -8.54 -20.43 -2.11
N LYS A 43 -8.37 -21.76 -2.19
CA LYS A 43 -8.56 -22.53 -3.42
C LYS A 43 -9.86 -23.30 -3.31
N PHE A 44 -10.81 -22.96 -4.15
CA PHE A 44 -12.11 -23.61 -4.26
C PHE A 44 -12.00 -24.94 -5.01
N ASP A 45 -12.98 -25.83 -4.87
CA ASP A 45 -13.03 -27.14 -5.51
C ASP A 45 -13.21 -27.08 -7.03
N ASP A 46 -13.69 -25.96 -7.57
CA ASP A 46 -13.71 -25.66 -9.02
C ASP A 46 -12.35 -25.19 -9.57
N GLY A 47 -11.32 -25.05 -8.70
CA GLY A 47 -10.00 -24.60 -9.05
C GLY A 47 -9.79 -23.08 -8.97
N THR A 48 -10.83 -22.31 -8.68
CA THR A 48 -10.74 -20.85 -8.48
C THR A 48 -9.85 -20.53 -7.29
N LEU A 49 -9.02 -19.50 -7.42
CA LEU A 49 -8.18 -18.95 -6.36
C LEU A 49 -8.66 -17.55 -5.99
N ALA A 50 -8.77 -17.29 -4.71
CA ALA A 50 -9.06 -15.97 -4.17
C ALA A 50 -8.07 -15.62 -3.03
N TRP A 51 -7.79 -14.34 -2.86
CA TRP A 51 -6.97 -13.81 -1.80
C TRP A 51 -7.88 -13.16 -0.75
N TYR A 52 -7.59 -13.38 0.51
CA TYR A 52 -8.36 -12.84 1.62
C TYR A 52 -7.44 -12.13 2.61
N GLY A 53 -7.74 -10.87 2.92
CA GLY A 53 -7.20 -10.20 4.09
C GLY A 53 -7.81 -10.80 5.37
N VAL A 54 -6.98 -11.08 6.36
CA VAL A 54 -7.37 -11.81 7.58
C VAL A 54 -7.40 -10.88 8.80
N PHE A 55 -7.12 -9.60 8.63
CA PHE A 55 -7.07 -8.66 9.74
C PHE A 55 -8.48 -8.29 10.22
N ASN A 56 -8.72 -8.41 11.52
CA ASN A 56 -9.94 -7.94 12.16
C ASN A 56 -9.94 -6.42 12.32
N ASP A 57 -8.74 -5.87 12.55
CA ASP A 57 -8.46 -4.43 12.62
C ASP A 57 -7.24 -4.16 11.76
N THR A 58 -7.27 -3.09 10.96
CA THR A 58 -6.10 -2.69 10.18
C THR A 58 -4.99 -2.30 11.15
N PRO A 59 -3.78 -2.87 11.03
CA PRO A 59 -2.70 -2.45 11.90
C PRO A 59 -2.35 -0.99 11.64
N SER A 60 -2.40 -0.17 12.67
CA SER A 60 -1.94 1.23 12.61
C SER A 60 -0.41 1.34 12.71
N ASP A 61 0.26 0.29 13.13
CA ASP A 61 1.72 0.24 13.23
C ASP A 61 2.35 -0.05 11.87
N PHE A 62 3.05 0.93 11.32
CA PHE A 62 3.71 0.85 10.02
C PHE A 62 4.76 -0.27 9.96
N ASP A 63 5.52 -0.50 11.04
CA ASP A 63 6.48 -1.60 11.14
C ASP A 63 5.78 -2.96 10.97
N ALA A 64 4.62 -3.12 11.62
CA ALA A 64 3.82 -4.34 11.49
C ALA A 64 3.31 -4.52 10.05
N ILE A 65 2.85 -3.46 9.38
CA ILE A 65 2.40 -3.51 7.98
C ILE A 65 3.56 -3.95 7.08
N VAL A 66 4.69 -3.26 7.15
CA VAL A 66 5.86 -3.55 6.29
C VAL A 66 6.35 -4.98 6.48
N LYS A 67 6.40 -5.48 7.73
CA LYS A 67 6.84 -6.84 8.05
C LYS A 67 5.83 -7.90 7.61
N ASN A 68 4.55 -7.71 7.90
CA ASN A 68 3.52 -8.71 7.57
C ASN A 68 3.27 -8.82 6.06
N MET A 69 3.37 -7.72 5.34
CA MET A 69 3.32 -7.70 3.88
C MET A 69 4.67 -8.01 3.24
N ASN A 70 5.75 -8.01 4.03
CA ASN A 70 7.14 -8.19 3.56
C ASN A 70 7.46 -7.28 2.37
N LEU A 71 7.06 -5.99 2.48
CA LEU A 71 7.07 -5.04 1.35
C LEU A 71 8.43 -4.93 0.67
N CYS A 72 9.52 -5.00 1.42
CA CYS A 72 10.87 -4.97 0.86
C CYS A 72 11.14 -6.10 -0.15
N LYS A 73 10.38 -7.21 -0.08
CA LYS A 73 10.56 -8.37 -0.95
C LYS A 73 9.44 -8.53 -1.97
N THR A 74 8.22 -8.19 -1.58
CA THR A 74 7.01 -8.47 -2.34
C THR A 74 6.56 -7.31 -3.21
N ALA A 75 6.88 -6.08 -2.79
CA ALA A 75 6.49 -4.89 -3.53
C ALA A 75 7.59 -4.41 -4.47
N LYS A 76 7.17 -3.77 -5.56
CA LYS A 76 8.05 -3.13 -6.53
C LYS A 76 7.52 -1.75 -6.85
N ILE A 77 8.38 -0.73 -6.73
CA ILE A 77 8.04 0.61 -7.17
C ILE A 77 7.82 0.60 -8.68
N ARG A 78 6.70 1.15 -9.10
CA ARG A 78 6.37 1.35 -10.52
C ARG A 78 6.87 2.71 -10.99
N THR A 79 6.63 3.74 -10.19
CA THR A 79 7.06 5.10 -10.47
C THR A 79 7.00 5.94 -9.19
N VAL A 80 7.82 6.97 -9.12
CA VAL A 80 7.77 7.99 -8.07
C VAL A 80 7.64 9.36 -8.72
N TYR A 81 6.70 10.15 -8.24
CA TYR A 81 6.51 11.54 -8.64
C TYR A 81 6.89 12.46 -7.49
N ASN A 82 7.51 13.60 -7.81
CA ASN A 82 7.78 14.66 -6.84
C ASN A 82 7.36 16.00 -7.43
N ASP A 83 6.49 16.73 -6.74
CA ASP A 83 6.16 18.10 -7.07
C ASP A 83 7.31 19.04 -6.67
N ILE A 84 8.08 19.47 -7.65
CA ILE A 84 9.19 20.40 -7.44
C ILE A 84 8.80 21.87 -7.56
N GLY A 85 7.49 22.16 -7.59
CA GLY A 85 6.93 23.51 -7.70
C GLY A 85 7.02 24.10 -9.11
N LEU A 86 6.55 25.33 -9.26
CA LEU A 86 6.57 26.08 -10.51
C LEU A 86 5.89 25.36 -11.70
N GLY A 87 4.88 24.52 -11.42
CA GLY A 87 4.20 23.72 -12.44
C GLY A 87 5.08 22.64 -13.06
N LYS A 88 6.03 22.10 -12.30
CA LYS A 88 6.91 21.02 -12.73
C LYS A 88 6.74 19.81 -11.83
N LEU A 89 6.81 18.66 -12.47
CA LEU A 89 6.80 17.35 -11.83
C LEU A 89 8.08 16.62 -12.19
N ARG A 90 8.76 16.07 -11.17
CA ARG A 90 9.90 15.18 -11.36
C ARG A 90 9.44 13.74 -11.25
N THR A 91 9.76 12.94 -12.24
CA THR A 91 9.44 11.50 -12.27
C THR A 91 10.73 10.72 -12.13
N TYR A 92 10.78 9.80 -11.16
CA TYR A 92 11.93 8.92 -10.93
C TYR A 92 11.61 7.51 -11.44
N SER A 93 12.63 6.87 -12.02
CA SER A 93 12.62 5.46 -12.44
C SER A 93 13.59 4.64 -11.60
N ASP A 94 13.41 3.31 -11.64
CA ASP A 94 14.27 2.33 -10.99
C ASP A 94 14.47 2.55 -9.48
N VAL A 95 13.43 3.05 -8.81
CA VAL A 95 13.45 3.30 -7.38
C VAL A 95 13.33 1.97 -6.62
N ASP A 96 14.32 1.65 -5.79
CA ASP A 96 14.28 0.49 -4.91
C ASP A 96 13.38 0.78 -3.68
N ILE A 97 12.31 0.00 -3.52
CA ILE A 97 11.41 0.15 -2.39
C ILE A 97 12.11 -0.08 -1.05
N SER A 98 13.09 -0.99 -1.00
CA SER A 98 13.83 -1.26 0.23
C SER A 98 14.63 -0.04 0.65
N GLY A 99 15.32 0.60 -0.30
CA GLY A 99 16.05 1.85 -0.05
C GLY A 99 15.14 2.99 0.42
N LEU A 100 13.97 3.12 -0.21
CA LEU A 100 12.99 4.13 0.21
C LEU A 100 12.45 3.86 1.63
N LEU A 101 12.11 2.61 1.95
CA LEU A 101 11.61 2.23 3.27
C LEU A 101 12.70 2.32 4.35
N ASP A 102 13.96 2.07 4.01
CA ASP A 102 15.08 2.17 4.97
C ASP A 102 15.27 3.61 5.47
N LEU A 103 14.93 4.61 4.69
CA LEU A 103 14.95 6.01 5.13
C LEU A 103 13.95 6.31 6.24
N LEU A 104 12.90 5.51 6.39
CA LEU A 104 11.88 5.65 7.43
C LEU A 104 12.26 4.97 8.75
N LYS A 105 13.46 4.37 8.83
CA LYS A 105 13.99 3.71 10.03
C LYS A 105 14.91 4.64 10.82
N ASP A 106 14.98 4.38 12.12
CA ASP A 106 16.00 4.96 13.01
C ASP A 106 17.34 4.19 12.91
N GLU A 107 18.32 4.60 13.71
CA GLU A 107 19.64 3.96 13.81
C GLU A 107 19.60 2.49 14.30
N ASN A 108 18.48 2.08 14.93
CA ASN A 108 18.26 0.71 15.40
C ASN A 108 17.49 -0.14 14.36
N GLY A 109 17.14 0.45 13.21
CA GLY A 109 16.38 -0.22 12.14
C GLY A 109 14.88 -0.34 12.43
N VAL A 110 14.35 0.46 13.37
CA VAL A 110 12.93 0.52 13.72
C VAL A 110 12.27 1.65 12.94
N PHE A 111 11.10 1.41 12.37
CA PHE A 111 10.34 2.45 11.68
C PHE A 111 9.86 3.51 12.67
N THR A 112 10.11 4.79 12.33
CA THR A 112 9.80 5.95 13.19
C THR A 112 8.51 6.65 12.82
N ALA A 113 7.75 6.10 11.89
CA ALA A 113 6.47 6.64 11.47
C ALA A 113 5.44 6.53 12.61
N GLU A 114 5.03 7.67 13.19
CA GLU A 114 4.07 7.73 14.28
C GLU A 114 2.65 7.81 13.73
N PRO A 115 1.74 6.86 14.07
CA PRO A 115 0.35 6.93 13.65
C PRO A 115 -0.29 8.23 14.13
N VAL A 116 -1.05 8.87 13.27
CA VAL A 116 -1.82 10.06 13.62
C VAL A 116 -3.26 9.67 13.92
N ASP A 117 -3.61 9.71 15.21
CA ASP A 117 -5.00 9.64 15.63
C ASP A 117 -5.63 11.03 15.44
N ASP A 118 -6.40 11.21 14.39
CA ASP A 118 -7.10 12.47 14.10
C ASP A 118 -8.41 12.62 14.90
N GLY A 119 -8.68 11.69 15.83
CA GLY A 119 -9.88 11.71 16.67
C GLY A 119 -11.17 11.52 15.87
N SER A 120 -11.09 11.23 14.59
CA SER A 120 -12.21 10.72 13.84
C SER A 120 -12.44 9.31 14.35
N GLU A 121 -13.52 9.10 15.12
CA GLU A 121 -14.12 7.76 15.22
C GLU A 121 -14.20 7.30 13.77
N THR A 122 -13.51 6.20 13.43
CA THR A 122 -13.58 5.60 12.12
C THR A 122 -15.03 5.51 11.71
N SER A 123 -15.55 6.57 11.12
CA SER A 123 -16.85 6.57 10.52
C SER A 123 -16.72 5.59 9.37
N LYS A 124 -17.33 4.43 9.51
CA LYS A 124 -17.42 3.37 8.49
C LYS A 124 -18.05 3.84 7.18
N GLU A 125 -18.12 5.14 6.96
CA GLU A 125 -18.71 5.84 5.83
C GLU A 125 -17.74 6.81 5.12
N GLU A 126 -16.47 6.89 5.48
CA GLU A 126 -15.52 7.49 4.56
C GLU A 126 -15.42 6.54 3.37
N THR A 127 -16.12 6.90 2.30
CA THR A 127 -15.94 6.29 1.00
C THR A 127 -14.44 6.17 0.77
N PRO A 128 -13.91 4.98 0.45
CA PRO A 128 -12.52 4.84 0.08
C PRO A 128 -12.22 5.96 -0.91
N ILE A 129 -11.14 6.71 -0.68
CA ILE A 129 -10.72 7.72 -1.66
C ILE A 129 -10.59 6.93 -2.95
N ASP A 130 -11.51 7.14 -3.89
CA ASP A 130 -11.52 6.42 -5.16
C ASP A 130 -10.42 7.01 -6.02
N PHE A 131 -9.24 6.43 -5.89
CA PHE A 131 -8.07 6.78 -6.70
C PHE A 131 -8.24 6.40 -8.19
N SER A 132 -9.40 5.85 -8.59
CA SER A 132 -9.69 5.47 -9.98
C SER A 132 -10.25 6.60 -10.82
N THR A 133 -10.64 7.72 -10.23
CA THR A 133 -11.19 8.88 -10.96
C THR A 133 -10.11 9.90 -11.26
N THR A 134 -9.88 10.11 -12.51
CA THR A 134 -8.82 10.91 -13.14
C THR A 134 -8.86 12.41 -12.83
N GLU A 135 -9.82 12.92 -12.08
CA GLU A 135 -9.97 14.36 -11.79
C GLU A 135 -9.42 14.77 -10.40
N ASP A 136 -9.30 13.82 -9.42
CA ASP A 136 -8.76 14.09 -8.08
C ASP A 136 -7.30 13.64 -7.90
N ASP A 137 -6.75 12.84 -8.84
CA ASP A 137 -5.36 12.34 -8.81
C ASP A 137 -4.31 13.48 -8.82
N ASP A 138 -4.66 14.63 -9.39
CA ASP A 138 -3.76 15.79 -9.49
C ASP A 138 -3.41 16.41 -8.13
N TRP A 139 -4.26 16.24 -7.10
CA TRP A 139 -4.00 16.85 -5.80
C TRP A 139 -2.82 16.19 -5.04
N TYR A 140 -2.75 14.88 -5.03
CA TYR A 140 -1.65 14.15 -4.37
C TYR A 140 -0.32 14.38 -5.08
N VAL A 141 -0.36 14.35 -6.40
CA VAL A 141 0.81 14.64 -7.24
C VAL A 141 1.26 16.10 -7.11
N SER A 142 0.36 17.01 -6.65
CA SER A 142 0.62 18.45 -6.62
C SER A 142 1.31 18.96 -5.36
N ASN A 143 1.39 18.16 -4.28
CA ASN A 143 1.76 18.69 -2.96
C ASN A 143 2.85 17.88 -2.26
N GLY A 144 3.53 16.97 -2.94
CA GLY A 144 4.56 16.15 -2.30
C GLY A 144 5.19 15.10 -3.20
N ILE A 145 5.63 14.00 -2.57
CA ILE A 145 6.26 12.87 -3.22
C ILE A 145 5.29 11.69 -3.17
N THR A 146 4.93 11.12 -4.32
CA THR A 146 4.06 9.95 -4.42
C THR A 146 4.82 8.78 -5.03
N ALA A 147 4.91 7.67 -4.32
CA ALA A 147 5.49 6.43 -4.79
C ALA A 147 4.39 5.38 -5.03
N TYR A 148 4.18 4.99 -6.27
CA TYR A 148 3.26 3.90 -6.63
C TYR A 148 4.01 2.58 -6.69
N PHE A 149 3.45 1.55 -6.08
CA PHE A 149 4.04 0.22 -6.07
C PHE A 149 3.02 -0.87 -6.38
N ASN A 150 3.51 -2.02 -6.84
CA ASN A 150 2.71 -3.21 -7.06
C ASN A 150 3.18 -4.34 -6.15
N ILE A 151 2.24 -5.16 -5.69
CA ILE A 151 2.49 -6.47 -5.10
C ILE A 151 1.99 -7.50 -6.11
N ASP A 152 2.87 -7.86 -7.06
CA ASP A 152 2.52 -8.66 -8.24
C ASP A 152 1.82 -9.97 -7.89
N MET A 153 2.24 -10.63 -6.80
CA MET A 153 1.67 -11.92 -6.38
C MET A 153 0.22 -11.83 -5.91
N LEU A 154 -0.23 -10.64 -5.47
CA LEU A 154 -1.60 -10.39 -5.05
C LEU A 154 -2.42 -9.68 -6.14
N GLY A 155 -1.76 -9.20 -7.21
CA GLY A 155 -2.38 -8.32 -8.19
C GLY A 155 -2.83 -7.00 -7.57
N MET A 156 -2.15 -6.55 -6.51
CA MET A 156 -2.49 -5.33 -5.77
C MET A 156 -1.59 -4.19 -6.20
N GLU A 157 -2.18 -3.02 -6.25
CA GLU A 157 -1.49 -1.75 -6.37
C GLU A 157 -1.59 -1.00 -5.06
N GLY A 158 -0.56 -0.23 -4.73
CA GLY A 158 -0.54 0.61 -3.55
C GLY A 158 0.26 1.88 -3.79
N GLN A 159 0.21 2.76 -2.81
CA GLN A 159 0.95 4.01 -2.85
C GLN A 159 1.45 4.43 -1.48
N ILE A 160 2.55 5.16 -1.48
CA ILE A 160 3.06 5.90 -0.33
C ILE A 160 3.14 7.35 -0.77
N TYR A 161 2.46 8.22 -0.03
CA TYR A 161 2.46 9.63 -0.30
C TYR A 161 3.08 10.41 0.86
N PHE A 162 4.02 11.28 0.57
CA PHE A 162 4.72 12.13 1.52
C PHE A 162 4.40 13.59 1.23
N THR A 163 3.79 14.28 2.18
CA THR A 163 3.57 15.73 2.06
C THR A 163 4.82 16.49 2.50
N HIS A 164 5.06 17.67 1.96
CA HIS A 164 6.21 18.48 2.32
C HIS A 164 6.25 18.92 3.78
N ASP A 165 5.12 18.94 4.48
CA ASP A 165 5.00 19.24 5.90
C ASP A 165 5.28 18.05 6.82
N GLY A 166 5.59 16.88 6.27
CA GLY A 166 6.06 15.71 7.03
C GLY A 166 5.02 14.66 7.34
N MET A 167 3.88 14.66 6.65
CA MET A 167 2.92 13.58 6.75
C MET A 167 3.22 12.50 5.71
N MET A 168 3.02 11.24 6.10
CA MET A 168 3.04 10.08 5.21
C MET A 168 1.67 9.41 5.19
N TYR A 169 1.17 9.10 4.02
CA TYR A 169 -0.04 8.31 3.81
C TYR A 169 0.35 7.02 3.12
N PHE A 170 -0.10 5.92 3.67
CA PHE A 170 0.15 4.59 3.12
C PHE A 170 -1.17 3.93 2.76
N ASP A 171 -1.30 3.54 1.50
CA ASP A 171 -2.43 2.80 0.98
C ASP A 171 -1.92 1.57 0.22
N ALA A 172 -2.34 0.41 0.65
CA ALA A 172 -2.04 -0.87 -0.01
C ALA A 172 -3.32 -1.69 -0.22
N ASN A 173 -4.46 -1.01 -0.51
CA ASN A 173 -5.76 -1.66 -0.65
C ASN A 173 -6.17 -2.48 0.59
N LEU A 174 -5.79 -2.02 1.78
CA LEU A 174 -6.17 -2.63 3.06
C LEU A 174 -7.58 -2.23 3.50
N GLY A 175 -8.29 -1.45 2.69
CA GLY A 175 -9.62 -0.92 2.99
C GLY A 175 -9.60 0.41 3.75
N CYS A 176 -8.43 0.94 4.03
CA CYS A 176 -8.23 2.27 4.63
C CYS A 176 -6.84 2.82 4.24
N THR A 177 -6.72 4.13 4.30
CA THR A 177 -5.43 4.83 4.16
C THR A 177 -4.90 5.14 5.56
N GLU A 178 -3.74 4.59 5.88
CA GLU A 178 -3.08 4.87 7.15
C GLU A 178 -2.26 6.15 7.06
N LYS A 179 -2.30 6.94 8.12
CA LYS A 179 -1.68 8.26 8.20
C LYS A 179 -0.63 8.32 9.31
N TYR A 180 0.56 8.82 8.98
CA TYR A 180 1.69 8.87 9.89
C TYR A 180 2.36 10.24 9.87
N ASN A 181 2.92 10.66 11.00
CA ASN A 181 3.83 11.79 11.08
C ASN A 181 5.27 11.28 11.01
N ILE A 182 6.04 11.73 10.04
CA ILE A 182 7.47 11.39 9.87
C ILE A 182 8.37 12.63 10.00
N GLY A 183 7.78 13.82 10.03
CA GLY A 183 8.48 15.10 10.08
C GLY A 183 8.99 15.58 8.70
N SER A 184 8.99 16.89 8.50
CA SER A 184 9.41 17.52 7.23
C SER A 184 10.88 17.31 6.89
N GLU A 185 11.74 17.14 7.90
CA GLU A 185 13.16 16.85 7.71
C GLU A 185 13.35 15.49 7.03
N LYS A 186 12.54 14.48 7.40
CA LYS A 186 12.57 13.15 6.78
C LYS A 186 12.12 13.19 5.34
N VAL A 187 11.10 13.99 5.00
CA VAL A 187 10.67 14.17 3.61
C VAL A 187 11.77 14.81 2.77
N THR A 188 12.49 15.79 3.32
CA THR A 188 13.65 16.40 2.67
C THR A 188 14.79 15.38 2.45
N GLU A 189 15.01 14.47 3.40
CA GLU A 189 15.97 13.38 3.27
C GLU A 189 15.58 12.41 2.14
N ILE A 190 14.29 12.05 2.06
CA ILE A 190 13.74 11.21 0.98
C ILE A 190 13.95 11.89 -0.38
N GLU A 191 13.61 13.17 -0.51
CA GLU A 191 13.80 13.91 -1.75
C GLU A 191 15.27 13.95 -2.17
N LYS A 192 16.16 14.21 -1.24
CA LYS A 192 17.60 14.21 -1.49
C LYS A 192 18.08 12.84 -1.96
N TRP A 193 17.67 11.78 -1.27
CA TRP A 193 18.05 10.41 -1.61
C TRP A 193 17.57 10.03 -3.02
N LEU A 194 16.34 10.36 -3.39
CA LEU A 194 15.81 10.14 -4.74
C LEU A 194 16.65 10.85 -5.80
N ASN A 195 17.01 12.12 -5.56
CA ASN A 195 17.83 12.91 -6.48
C ASN A 195 19.25 12.38 -6.65
N GLU A 196 19.83 11.76 -5.62
CA GLU A 196 21.20 11.25 -5.61
C GLU A 196 21.31 9.81 -6.12
N ASN A 197 20.26 8.99 -6.00
CA ASN A 197 20.33 7.55 -6.22
C ASN A 197 19.45 7.03 -7.37
N CYS A 198 18.55 7.86 -7.91
CA CYS A 198 17.62 7.44 -8.95
C CYS A 198 17.77 8.28 -10.21
N GLU A 199 17.51 7.68 -11.36
CA GLU A 199 17.37 8.45 -12.60
C GLU A 199 16.04 9.21 -12.59
N TYR A 200 16.02 10.42 -13.15
CA TYR A 200 14.81 11.23 -13.19
C TYR A 200 14.64 12.05 -14.47
N THR A 201 13.40 12.44 -14.73
CA THR A 201 13.01 13.35 -15.80
C THR A 201 12.08 14.41 -15.26
N ASP A 202 12.34 15.67 -15.60
CA ASP A 202 11.46 16.77 -15.25
C ASP A 202 10.44 17.00 -16.38
N VAL A 203 9.15 16.99 -16.03
CA VAL A 203 8.05 17.29 -16.94
C VAL A 203 7.29 18.53 -16.48
N LYS A 204 6.77 19.30 -17.44
CA LYS A 204 5.84 20.38 -17.11
C LYS A 204 4.49 19.75 -16.79
N LYS A 205 3.85 20.20 -15.72
CA LYS A 205 2.43 19.94 -15.52
C LYS A 205 1.68 20.60 -16.68
N ASN A 206 0.80 19.85 -17.33
CA ASN A 206 -0.09 20.44 -18.31
C ASN A 206 -0.97 21.45 -17.56
N ALA A 207 -0.87 22.74 -17.92
CA ALA A 207 -1.83 23.71 -17.46
C ALA A 207 -3.13 23.42 -18.24
N GLU A 208 -4.16 22.95 -17.56
CA GLU A 208 -5.51 22.98 -18.07
C GLU A 208 -6.05 24.40 -18.14
#